data_b9c59a833b86506661b0578f65e55a9c
#
_entry.id   b9c59a833b86506661b0578f65e55a9c
#
_cell.length_a   1.000
_cell.length_b   1.000
_cell.length_c   1.000
_cell.angle_alpha   90.00
_cell.angle_beta   90.00
_cell.angle_gamma   90.00
#
_symmetry.space_group_name_H-M   'P 1'
#
loop_
_entity.id
_entity.type
_entity.pdbx_description
1 polymer ?
#
loop_
_entity_poly.entity_id
_entity_poly.type
_entity_poly.pdbx_seq_one_letter_code
_entity_poly.pdbx_strand_id
1 'polypeptide(L)'
;MFDAIIAGGSALIQGASRGIGLEFARQCLTAPRIGHVVATCRSPQDATGLADLAARHPGRLTVLPLDATDEASIIAAAAAAARIAPRLHLVVNCAGVLHDATRGMKPEKRLADVRPESLARAFAVDASGPLLVARHFEPLLAHPERAVFASLSARVGSIEDNRIGGWYGYRASK
;
A
#
# COMPACT_ATOMS: atom_id res chain seq x y z
N MET A 1 4.10 -17.00 3.41
CA MET A 1 4.02 -16.00 2.32
C MET A 1 5.35 -15.89 1.57
N PHE A 2 6.44 -15.59 2.25
CA PHE A 2 7.76 -15.39 1.59
C PHE A 2 8.37 -16.65 1.01
N ASP A 3 8.03 -17.84 1.52
CA ASP A 3 8.57 -19.13 1.02
C ASP A 3 8.22 -19.42 -0.45
N ALA A 4 7.16 -18.80 -0.94
CA ALA A 4 6.73 -18.91 -2.33
C ALA A 4 7.48 -18.00 -3.30
N ILE A 5 8.29 -17.05 -2.78
CA ILE A 5 9.07 -16.10 -3.56
C ILE A 5 10.45 -16.74 -3.85
N ILE A 6 10.99 -16.50 -5.04
CA ILE A 6 12.33 -16.98 -5.40
C ILE A 6 13.41 -16.30 -4.52
N ALA A 7 14.55 -16.96 -4.36
CA ALA A 7 15.69 -16.37 -3.67
C ALA A 7 16.18 -15.10 -4.43
N GLY A 8 16.38 -14.02 -3.69
CA GLY A 8 16.73 -12.72 -4.27
C GLY A 8 15.56 -11.92 -4.85
N GLY A 9 14.32 -12.38 -4.64
CA GLY A 9 13.12 -11.70 -5.14
C GLY A 9 12.96 -10.27 -4.60
N SER A 10 12.23 -9.44 -5.34
CA SER A 10 11.98 -8.04 -4.95
C SER A 10 10.55 -7.83 -4.48
N ALA A 11 10.37 -6.99 -3.47
CA ALA A 11 9.06 -6.64 -2.92
C ALA A 11 8.81 -5.13 -3.02
N LEU A 12 7.57 -4.74 -3.31
CA LEU A 12 7.10 -3.37 -3.21
C LEU A 12 6.02 -3.27 -2.15
N ILE A 13 6.19 -2.33 -1.22
CA ILE A 13 5.22 -2.04 -0.16
C ILE A 13 4.69 -0.62 -0.33
N GLN A 14 3.45 -0.50 -0.76
CA GLN A 14 2.77 0.78 -0.93
C GLN A 14 2.14 1.22 0.39
N GLY A 15 2.37 2.49 0.80
CA GLY A 15 1.89 3.00 2.08
C GLY A 15 2.74 2.58 3.28
N ALA A 16 4.06 2.55 3.11
CA ALA A 16 5.02 1.97 4.05
C ALA A 16 5.54 2.93 5.14
N SER A 17 5.10 4.20 5.20
CA SER A 17 5.67 5.18 6.15
C SER A 17 5.41 4.84 7.62
N ARG A 18 4.37 4.05 7.92
CA ARG A 18 3.95 3.72 9.30
C ARG A 18 3.08 2.45 9.34
N GLY A 19 2.80 2.01 10.57
CA GLY A 19 1.81 0.96 10.85
C GLY A 19 2.11 -0.35 10.10
N ILE A 20 1.08 -0.94 9.51
CA ILE A 20 1.16 -2.26 8.85
C ILE A 20 2.14 -2.23 7.69
N GLY A 21 2.15 -1.17 6.87
CA GLY A 21 3.07 -1.07 5.72
C GLY A 21 4.53 -1.00 6.14
N LEU A 22 4.85 -0.25 7.21
CA LEU A 22 6.22 -0.20 7.76
C LEU A 22 6.65 -1.57 8.30
N GLU A 23 5.74 -2.26 8.97
CA GLU A 23 6.02 -3.60 9.48
C GLU A 23 6.22 -4.62 8.34
N PHE A 24 5.43 -4.54 7.26
CA PHE A 24 5.69 -5.34 6.05
C PHE A 24 7.07 -5.08 5.46
N ALA A 25 7.46 -3.81 5.33
CA ALA A 25 8.79 -3.45 4.84
C ALA A 25 9.89 -4.04 5.73
N ARG A 26 9.74 -3.96 7.06
CA ARG A 26 10.68 -4.53 8.03
C ARG A 26 10.77 -6.06 7.88
N GLN A 27 9.65 -6.76 7.80
CA GLN A 27 9.64 -8.22 7.63
C GLN A 27 10.21 -8.65 6.29
N CYS A 28 9.94 -7.94 5.20
CA CYS A 28 10.55 -8.20 3.90
C CYS A 28 12.07 -8.06 3.96
N LEU A 29 12.59 -7.04 4.65
CA LEU A 29 14.03 -6.81 4.80
C LEU A 29 14.73 -7.91 5.62
N THR A 30 14.02 -8.53 6.55
CA THR A 30 14.54 -9.66 7.35
C THR A 30 14.31 -11.02 6.70
N ALA A 31 13.43 -11.13 5.70
CA ALA A 31 13.15 -12.37 5.00
C ALA A 31 14.33 -12.77 4.10
N PRO A 32 14.87 -14.01 4.23
CA PRO A 32 16.08 -14.42 3.51
C PRO A 32 15.87 -14.51 1.98
N ARG A 33 14.63 -14.65 1.53
CA ARG A 33 14.29 -14.74 0.10
C ARG A 33 14.11 -13.40 -0.59
N ILE A 34 13.95 -12.30 0.17
CA ILE A 34 13.78 -10.96 -0.40
C ILE A 34 15.16 -10.32 -0.53
N GLY A 35 15.58 -10.04 -1.74
CA GLY A 35 16.85 -9.36 -2.05
C GLY A 35 16.73 -7.84 -1.93
N HIS A 36 15.63 -7.26 -2.41
CA HIS A 36 15.40 -5.82 -2.40
C HIS A 36 13.96 -5.45 -2.06
N VAL A 37 13.79 -4.34 -1.34
CA VAL A 37 12.48 -3.78 -0.99
C VAL A 37 12.36 -2.37 -1.54
N VAL A 38 11.28 -2.12 -2.27
CA VAL A 38 10.84 -0.78 -2.66
C VAL A 38 9.69 -0.40 -1.74
N ALA A 39 9.89 0.57 -0.85
CA ALA A 39 8.86 1.10 0.02
C ALA A 39 8.35 2.43 -0.55
N THR A 40 7.03 2.63 -0.57
CA THR A 40 6.49 3.89 -1.06
C THR A 40 5.63 4.59 -0.03
N CYS A 41 5.66 5.92 -0.05
CA CYS A 41 4.81 6.78 0.78
C CYS A 41 4.69 8.18 0.15
N ARG A 42 3.76 8.99 0.62
CA ARG A 42 3.53 10.35 0.09
C ARG A 42 4.69 11.30 0.34
N SER A 43 5.30 11.21 1.50
CA SER A 43 6.38 12.11 1.95
C SER A 43 7.55 11.28 2.47
N PRO A 44 8.47 10.84 1.60
CA PRO A 44 9.65 10.06 2.01
C PRO A 44 10.52 10.78 3.05
N GLN A 45 10.65 12.10 2.93
CA GLN A 45 11.45 12.93 3.84
C GLN A 45 10.94 12.92 5.29
N ASP A 46 9.64 12.67 5.48
CA ASP A 46 9.00 12.65 6.81
C ASP A 46 8.87 11.23 7.38
N ALA A 47 9.29 10.22 6.61
CA ALA A 47 9.13 8.81 6.96
C ALA A 47 10.31 8.29 7.78
N THR A 48 10.46 8.77 9.02
CA THR A 48 11.59 8.44 9.92
C THR A 48 11.78 6.93 10.10
N GLY A 49 10.70 6.15 10.24
CA GLY A 49 10.78 4.70 10.35
C GLY A 49 11.37 4.02 9.11
N LEU A 50 11.14 4.56 7.90
CA LEU A 50 11.76 4.06 6.69
C LEU A 50 13.23 4.48 6.59
N ALA A 51 13.57 5.68 7.05
CA ALA A 51 14.96 6.14 7.14
C ALA A 51 15.77 5.23 8.08
N ASP A 52 15.23 4.88 9.24
CA ASP A 52 15.85 3.97 10.20
C ASP A 52 16.03 2.55 9.61
N LEU A 53 15.05 2.06 8.84
CA LEU A 53 15.17 0.77 8.15
C LEU A 53 16.25 0.82 7.06
N ALA A 54 16.32 1.89 6.28
CA ALA A 54 17.33 2.06 5.26
C ALA A 54 18.76 2.09 5.85
N ALA A 55 18.95 2.77 6.97
CA ALA A 55 20.23 2.81 7.67
C ALA A 55 20.67 1.43 8.19
N ARG A 56 19.73 0.61 8.66
CA ARG A 56 20.00 -0.76 9.14
C ARG A 56 20.16 -1.81 8.03
N HIS A 57 19.68 -1.51 6.83
CA HIS A 57 19.71 -2.43 5.68
C HIS A 57 20.28 -1.74 4.44
N PRO A 58 21.56 -1.29 4.46
CA PRO A 58 22.15 -0.53 3.37
C PRO A 58 22.07 -1.30 2.03
N GLY A 59 21.66 -0.59 0.99
CA GLY A 59 21.53 -1.16 -0.36
C GLY A 59 20.33 -2.09 -0.59
N ARG A 60 19.53 -2.40 0.45
CA ARG A 60 18.39 -3.32 0.34
C ARG A 60 17.02 -2.65 0.37
N LEU A 61 16.95 -1.36 0.71
CA LEU A 61 15.72 -0.59 0.75
C LEU A 61 15.85 0.67 -0.11
N THR A 62 14.87 0.86 -1.00
CA THR A 62 14.68 2.14 -1.69
C THR A 62 13.33 2.72 -1.32
N VAL A 63 13.28 4.00 -0.98
CA VAL A 63 12.05 4.70 -0.65
C VAL A 63 11.68 5.64 -1.79
N LEU A 64 10.46 5.51 -2.33
CA LEU A 64 9.94 6.31 -3.44
C LEU A 64 8.69 7.09 -3.02
N PRO A 65 8.49 8.32 -3.54
CA PRO A 65 7.23 9.02 -3.38
C PRO A 65 6.12 8.32 -4.17
N LEU A 66 4.95 8.13 -3.55
CA LEU A 66 3.73 7.66 -4.19
C LEU A 66 2.50 8.09 -3.39
N ASP A 67 1.62 8.87 -4.02
CA ASP A 67 0.25 9.09 -3.55
C ASP A 67 -0.70 8.20 -4.37
N ALA A 68 -1.37 7.27 -3.71
CA ALA A 68 -2.31 6.34 -4.36
C ALA A 68 -3.55 7.04 -4.95
N THR A 69 -3.77 8.31 -4.66
CA THR A 69 -4.88 9.12 -5.19
C THR A 69 -4.45 10.04 -6.35
N ASP A 70 -3.18 9.97 -6.75
CA ASP A 70 -2.61 10.73 -7.87
C ASP A 70 -1.99 9.75 -8.87
N GLU A 71 -2.65 9.56 -10.01
CA GLU A 71 -2.19 8.63 -11.04
C GLU A 71 -0.82 9.02 -11.61
N ALA A 72 -0.51 10.32 -11.73
CA ALA A 72 0.80 10.77 -12.20
C ALA A 72 1.91 10.36 -11.21
N SER A 73 1.64 10.46 -9.91
CA SER A 73 2.54 9.96 -8.86
C SER A 73 2.76 8.46 -8.95
N ILE A 74 1.70 7.69 -9.23
CA ILE A 74 1.78 6.22 -9.39
C ILE A 74 2.64 5.86 -10.61
N ILE A 75 2.43 6.53 -11.75
CA ILE A 75 3.21 6.33 -12.99
C ILE A 75 4.69 6.62 -12.74
N ALA A 76 5.00 7.74 -12.10
CA ALA A 76 6.37 8.11 -11.78
C ALA A 76 7.05 7.08 -10.86
N ALA A 77 6.33 6.61 -9.85
CA ALA A 77 6.82 5.58 -8.93
C ALA A 77 7.04 4.24 -9.64
N ALA A 78 6.15 3.82 -10.53
CA ALA A 78 6.30 2.59 -11.32
C ALA A 78 7.52 2.66 -12.24
N ALA A 79 7.73 3.79 -12.94
CA ALA A 79 8.90 4.01 -13.78
C ALA A 79 10.21 4.03 -12.97
N ALA A 80 10.20 4.58 -11.75
CA ALA A 80 11.35 4.56 -10.86
C ALA A 80 11.62 3.13 -10.36
N ALA A 81 10.59 2.41 -9.93
CA ALA A 81 10.69 1.03 -9.46
C ALA A 81 11.24 0.10 -10.55
N ALA A 82 10.82 0.27 -11.81
CA ALA A 82 11.32 -0.52 -12.94
C ALA A 82 12.84 -0.44 -13.13
N ARG A 83 13.44 0.71 -12.83
CA ARG A 83 14.90 0.89 -12.91
C ARG A 83 15.66 0.22 -11.76
N ILE A 84 15.01 0.02 -10.63
CA ILE A 84 15.61 -0.51 -9.40
C ILE A 84 15.37 -2.01 -9.29
N ALA A 85 14.13 -2.43 -9.54
CA ALA A 85 13.65 -3.79 -9.45
C ALA A 85 12.75 -4.10 -10.65
N PRO A 86 13.32 -4.45 -11.82
CA PRO A 86 12.56 -4.67 -13.05
C PRO A 86 11.59 -5.86 -12.97
N ARG A 87 11.73 -6.71 -11.96
CA ARG A 87 10.80 -7.79 -11.62
C ARG A 87 10.39 -7.66 -10.16
N LEU A 88 9.09 -7.54 -9.93
CA LEU A 88 8.51 -7.56 -8.60
C LEU A 88 7.86 -8.92 -8.34
N HIS A 89 8.19 -9.53 -7.22
CA HIS A 89 7.65 -10.83 -6.81
C HIS A 89 6.57 -10.69 -5.74
N LEU A 90 6.51 -9.52 -5.11
CA LEU A 90 5.48 -9.19 -4.13
C LEU A 90 5.15 -7.69 -4.25
N VAL A 91 3.88 -7.37 -4.40
CA VAL A 91 3.35 -6.01 -4.23
C VAL A 91 2.28 -6.07 -3.15
N VAL A 92 2.40 -5.23 -2.12
CA VAL A 92 1.41 -5.13 -1.05
C VAL A 92 0.91 -3.69 -0.95
N ASN A 93 -0.38 -3.48 -1.22
CA ASN A 93 -1.05 -2.22 -0.94
C ASN A 93 -1.49 -2.17 0.51
N CYS A 94 -0.85 -1.30 1.29
CA CYS A 94 -1.12 -1.10 2.70
C CYS A 94 -1.79 0.24 3.01
N ALA A 95 -1.79 1.19 2.06
CA ALA A 95 -2.47 2.45 2.29
C ALA A 95 -3.97 2.26 2.50
N GLY A 96 -4.51 3.01 3.43
CA GLY A 96 -5.93 3.02 3.75
C GLY A 96 -6.30 4.24 4.57
N VAL A 97 -7.55 4.67 4.50
CA VAL A 97 -8.07 5.80 5.27
C VAL A 97 -9.40 5.47 5.91
N LEU A 98 -9.46 5.54 7.23
CA LEU A 98 -10.68 5.45 8.04
C LEU A 98 -11.08 6.83 8.58
N HIS A 99 -10.08 7.63 8.95
CA HIS A 99 -10.28 9.00 9.43
C HIS A 99 -9.13 9.88 8.90
N ASP A 100 -9.46 11.15 8.71
CA ASP A 100 -8.50 12.20 8.33
C ASP A 100 -8.88 13.50 9.05
N ALA A 101 -8.17 13.79 10.14
CA ALA A 101 -8.47 14.94 10.98
C ALA A 101 -8.28 16.26 10.22
N THR A 102 -7.33 16.34 9.29
CA THR A 102 -7.06 17.54 8.49
C THR A 102 -8.19 17.88 7.54
N ARG A 103 -9.01 16.88 7.17
CA ARG A 103 -10.18 16.99 6.30
C ARG A 103 -11.50 16.85 7.06
N GLY A 104 -11.47 16.77 8.38
CA GLY A 104 -12.66 16.54 9.22
C GLY A 104 -13.35 15.19 8.96
N MET A 105 -12.66 14.25 8.31
CA MET A 105 -13.20 12.92 8.01
C MET A 105 -13.15 12.04 9.25
N LYS A 106 -14.31 11.51 9.63
CA LYS A 106 -14.49 10.58 10.78
C LYS A 106 -15.33 9.39 10.33
N PRO A 107 -15.16 8.22 10.96
CA PRO A 107 -16.04 7.08 10.72
C PRO A 107 -17.49 7.44 11.06
N GLU A 108 -18.41 7.25 10.13
CA GLU A 108 -19.82 7.59 10.29
C GLU A 108 -20.50 6.64 11.29
N LYS A 109 -21.27 7.16 12.20
CA LYS A 109 -22.09 6.38 13.15
C LYS A 109 -23.55 6.29 12.71
N ARG A 110 -24.04 7.27 11.96
CA ARG A 110 -25.42 7.40 11.46
C ARG A 110 -25.39 7.85 10.01
N LEU A 111 -26.47 7.58 9.26
CA LEU A 111 -26.61 8.06 7.89
C LEU A 111 -26.48 9.59 7.76
N ALA A 112 -26.94 10.33 8.76
CA ALA A 112 -26.79 11.79 8.80
C ALA A 112 -25.33 12.28 8.86
N ASP A 113 -24.38 11.42 9.21
CA ASP A 113 -22.96 11.75 9.30
C ASP A 113 -22.25 11.56 7.95
N VAL A 114 -22.92 10.96 6.96
CA VAL A 114 -22.34 10.67 5.62
C VAL A 114 -22.11 11.97 4.85
N ARG A 115 -20.90 12.14 4.34
CA ARG A 115 -20.50 13.29 3.53
C ARG A 115 -19.93 12.82 2.19
N PRO A 116 -20.36 13.40 1.06
CA PRO A 116 -19.86 13.03 -0.27
C PRO A 116 -18.33 13.08 -0.38
N GLU A 117 -17.71 14.10 0.23
CA GLU A 117 -16.25 14.29 0.18
C GLU A 117 -15.50 13.18 0.92
N SER A 118 -16.07 12.71 2.06
CA SER A 118 -15.51 11.60 2.84
C SER A 118 -15.64 10.28 2.08
N LEU A 119 -16.78 10.04 1.43
CA LEU A 119 -16.98 8.88 0.56
C LEU A 119 -15.99 8.89 -0.60
N ALA A 120 -15.92 10.00 -1.34
CA ALA A 120 -14.98 10.14 -2.46
C ALA A 120 -13.53 9.87 -2.02
N ARG A 121 -13.14 10.38 -0.84
CA ARG A 121 -11.80 10.16 -0.27
C ARG A 121 -11.56 8.69 0.09
N ALA A 122 -12.53 8.04 0.74
CA ALA A 122 -12.42 6.63 1.10
C ALA A 122 -12.25 5.77 -0.17
N PHE A 123 -13.09 5.95 -1.18
CA PHE A 123 -12.98 5.22 -2.44
C PHE A 123 -11.69 5.51 -3.20
N ALA A 124 -11.24 6.76 -3.23
CA ALA A 124 -9.98 7.12 -3.89
C ALA A 124 -8.78 6.40 -3.28
N VAL A 125 -8.72 6.29 -1.94
CA VAL A 125 -7.57 5.67 -1.24
C VAL A 125 -7.71 4.16 -1.15
N ASP A 126 -8.89 3.65 -0.78
CA ASP A 126 -9.08 2.25 -0.37
C ASP A 126 -9.48 1.33 -1.53
N ALA A 127 -10.05 1.88 -2.63
CA ALA A 127 -10.52 1.12 -3.78
C ALA A 127 -9.80 1.50 -5.08
N SER A 128 -9.95 2.75 -5.56
CA SER A 128 -9.38 3.18 -6.84
C SER A 128 -7.85 3.19 -6.81
N GLY A 129 -7.25 3.66 -5.71
CA GLY A 129 -5.80 3.70 -5.54
C GLY A 129 -5.14 2.33 -5.72
N PRO A 130 -5.53 1.29 -4.98
CA PRO A 130 -5.03 -0.07 -5.17
C PRO A 130 -5.20 -0.59 -6.61
N LEU A 131 -6.31 -0.28 -7.27
CA LEU A 131 -6.54 -0.69 -8.66
C LEU A 131 -5.60 0.02 -9.64
N LEU A 132 -5.37 1.33 -9.47
CA LEU A 132 -4.42 2.09 -10.28
C LEU A 132 -2.97 1.62 -10.03
N VAL A 133 -2.62 1.33 -8.78
CA VAL A 133 -1.32 0.70 -8.48
C VAL A 133 -1.20 -0.64 -9.18
N ALA A 134 -2.22 -1.50 -9.15
CA ALA A 134 -2.21 -2.77 -9.86
C ALA A 134 -1.95 -2.56 -11.36
N ARG A 135 -2.68 -1.64 -11.99
CA ARG A 135 -2.57 -1.32 -13.43
C ARG A 135 -1.16 -0.90 -13.83
N HIS A 136 -0.53 -0.01 -13.06
CA HIS A 136 0.77 0.56 -13.44
C HIS A 136 1.98 -0.29 -13.01
N PHE A 137 1.81 -1.19 -12.04
CA PHE A 137 2.85 -2.11 -11.59
C PHE A 137 2.71 -3.52 -12.19
N GLU A 138 1.59 -3.84 -12.87
CA GLU A 138 1.37 -5.12 -13.54
C GLU A 138 2.52 -5.52 -14.47
N PRO A 139 3.11 -4.63 -15.30
CA PRO A 139 4.24 -5.02 -16.17
C PRO A 139 5.48 -5.53 -15.40
N LEU A 140 5.66 -5.11 -14.14
CA LEU A 140 6.75 -5.58 -13.28
C LEU A 140 6.44 -6.93 -12.59
N LEU A 141 5.17 -7.34 -12.59
CA LEU A 141 4.69 -8.63 -12.07
C LEU A 141 4.54 -9.67 -13.18
N ALA A 142 4.48 -9.23 -14.45
CA ALA A 142 4.29 -10.09 -15.62
C ALA A 142 5.60 -10.72 -16.07
N HIS A 143 6.10 -11.71 -15.31
CA HIS A 143 7.30 -12.49 -15.62
C HIS A 143 7.08 -13.97 -15.26
N PRO A 144 7.95 -14.93 -15.75
CA PRO A 144 7.71 -16.37 -15.55
C PRO A 144 7.75 -16.85 -14.10
N GLU A 145 8.42 -16.11 -13.21
CA GLU A 145 8.51 -16.46 -11.80
C GLU A 145 7.22 -16.10 -11.07
N ARG A 146 6.96 -16.78 -9.96
CA ARG A 146 5.77 -16.51 -9.16
C ARG A 146 5.79 -15.09 -8.59
N ALA A 147 4.74 -14.32 -8.88
CA ALA A 147 4.49 -13.00 -8.33
C ALA A 147 3.14 -12.94 -7.60
N VAL A 148 3.06 -12.09 -6.60
CA VAL A 148 1.85 -11.88 -5.78
C VAL A 148 1.54 -10.41 -5.70
N PHE A 149 0.30 -10.04 -6.05
CA PHE A 149 -0.27 -8.72 -5.76
C PHE A 149 -1.31 -8.87 -4.65
N ALA A 150 -1.17 -8.12 -3.57
CA ALA A 150 -2.05 -8.16 -2.43
C ALA A 150 -2.53 -6.75 -2.05
N SER A 151 -3.79 -6.61 -1.70
CA SER A 151 -4.36 -5.39 -1.13
C SER A 151 -4.96 -5.68 0.24
N LEU A 152 -4.68 -4.81 1.21
CA LEU A 152 -5.24 -4.93 2.55
C LEU A 152 -6.71 -4.49 2.54
N SER A 153 -7.60 -5.44 2.70
CA SER A 153 -9.00 -5.20 3.00
C SER A 153 -9.18 -5.01 4.52
N ALA A 154 -10.40 -5.10 4.99
CA ALA A 154 -10.75 -5.07 6.40
C ALA A 154 -11.92 -6.02 6.68
N ARG A 155 -11.93 -6.64 7.86
CA ARG A 155 -13.05 -7.48 8.29
C ARG A 155 -14.40 -6.76 8.19
N VAL A 156 -14.43 -5.47 8.52
CA VAL A 156 -15.64 -4.65 8.46
C VAL A 156 -16.14 -4.40 7.02
N GLY A 157 -15.36 -4.69 5.99
CA GLY A 157 -15.79 -4.68 4.58
C GLY A 157 -16.62 -5.90 4.20
N SER A 158 -16.69 -6.94 5.04
CA SER A 158 -17.51 -8.12 4.78
C SER A 158 -19.01 -7.77 4.81
N ILE A 159 -19.73 -8.22 3.80
CA ILE A 159 -21.20 -8.09 3.72
C ILE A 159 -21.85 -8.98 4.79
N GLU A 160 -21.35 -10.21 4.98
CA GLU A 160 -21.92 -11.19 5.91
C GLU A 160 -21.65 -10.82 7.39
N ASP A 161 -20.50 -10.22 7.68
CA ASP A 161 -20.10 -9.85 9.06
C ASP A 161 -20.52 -8.43 9.44
N ASN A 162 -21.52 -7.85 8.76
CA ASN A 162 -22.04 -6.52 9.06
C ASN A 162 -23.14 -6.57 10.14
N ARG A 163 -22.73 -6.64 11.40
CA ARG A 163 -23.66 -6.71 12.56
C ARG A 163 -23.78 -5.39 13.31
N ILE A 164 -22.78 -4.53 13.23
CA ILE A 164 -22.68 -3.31 14.05
C ILE A 164 -23.21 -2.08 13.29
N GLY A 165 -23.20 -2.11 11.95
CA GLY A 165 -23.52 -0.95 11.12
C GLY A 165 -22.45 0.16 11.20
N GLY A 166 -22.78 1.36 10.73
CA GLY A 166 -21.88 2.50 10.70
C GLY A 166 -20.68 2.33 9.77
N TRP A 167 -19.78 3.31 9.72
CA TRP A 167 -18.56 3.33 8.91
C TRP A 167 -18.82 3.10 7.42
N TYR A 168 -19.92 3.67 6.91
CA TYR A 168 -20.45 3.35 5.58
C TYR A 168 -19.43 3.53 4.48
N GLY A 169 -18.72 4.66 4.46
CA GLY A 169 -17.69 4.94 3.47
C GLY A 169 -16.53 3.97 3.52
N TYR A 170 -16.04 3.64 4.72
CA TYR A 170 -14.95 2.69 4.89
C TYR A 170 -15.36 1.26 4.52
N ARG A 171 -16.52 0.79 4.98
CA ARG A 171 -17.01 -0.55 4.64
C ARG A 171 -17.19 -0.72 3.13
N ALA A 172 -17.80 0.28 2.47
CA ALA A 172 -18.07 0.22 1.05
C ALA A 172 -16.79 0.29 0.20
N SER A 173 -15.73 0.95 0.68
CA SER A 173 -14.46 1.08 -0.03
C SER A 173 -13.50 -0.10 0.19
N LYS A 174 -13.73 -0.93 1.22
CA LYS A 174 -12.96 -2.14 1.55
C LYS A 174 -13.61 -3.41 1.03
#